data_e9e4233e9cd260762aefcaa655f17246
#
_entry.id   e9e4233e9cd260762aefcaa655f17246
#
_cell.length_a   1.000
_cell.length_b   1.000
_cell.length_c   1.000
_cell.angle_alpha   90.00
_cell.angle_beta   90.00
_cell.angle_gamma   90.00
#
_symmetry.space_group_name_H-M   'P 1'
#
loop_
_entity.id
_entity.type
_entity.pdbx_description
1 polymer ?
#
loop_
_entity_poly.entity_id
_entity_poly.type
_entity_poly.pdbx_seq_one_letter_code
_entity_poly.pdbx_strand_id
1 'polypeptide(L)'
;CFIFSFLCDCFIKKGNFDLGIVVDPDADRLCLIDENGEPFGEEYTLVAAAEHIISKINKPVACSNMSSSLALKKITELYDGEYFSSPVGEINVVEKMKQKNADIGGEGNGGVIFPSTHYGRDSLIGIGLILTLLSERDISLSELKKSLPTYYIHKTKTTFDQSLDKVVSYFSNEYSNFDIDLRDGIRIDFLNSWTHIR
;
A
#
# COMPACT_ATOMS: atom_id res chain seq x y z
N CYS A 1 9.56 3.18 -12.12
CA CYS A 1 10.03 4.15 -11.10
C CYS A 1 11.47 3.96 -10.63
N PHE A 2 12.07 2.77 -10.71
CA PHE A 2 13.42 2.47 -10.17
C PHE A 2 14.55 3.43 -10.64
N ILE A 3 14.55 3.87 -11.89
CA ILE A 3 15.62 4.74 -12.42
C ILE A 3 15.52 6.17 -11.86
N PHE A 4 14.32 6.69 -11.68
CA PHE A 4 14.12 8.02 -11.11
C PHE A 4 14.40 8.08 -9.61
N SER A 5 14.11 7.00 -8.88
CA SER A 5 14.47 6.86 -7.48
C SER A 5 15.98 7.01 -7.27
N PHE A 6 16.79 6.30 -8.05
CA PHE A 6 18.27 6.35 -7.93
C PHE A 6 18.87 7.73 -8.16
N LEU A 7 18.33 8.51 -9.10
CA LEU A 7 18.81 9.90 -9.33
C LEU A 7 18.44 10.81 -8.16
N CYS A 8 17.24 10.65 -7.60
CA CYS A 8 16.76 11.42 -6.47
C CYS A 8 17.58 11.14 -5.20
N ASP A 9 17.94 9.89 -4.93
CA ASP A 9 18.82 9.47 -3.83
C ASP A 9 20.15 10.25 -3.84
N CYS A 10 20.76 10.36 -5.03
CA CYS A 10 22.02 11.08 -5.20
C CYS A 10 21.89 12.58 -4.91
N PHE A 11 20.75 13.20 -5.22
CA PHE A 11 20.52 14.62 -4.97
C PHE A 11 20.26 14.88 -3.47
N ILE A 12 19.44 14.04 -2.83
CA ILE A 12 19.11 14.19 -1.42
C ILE A 12 20.36 14.04 -0.55
N LYS A 13 21.19 13.02 -0.79
CA LYS A 13 22.44 12.79 -0.06
C LYS A 13 23.47 13.93 -0.20
N LYS A 14 23.36 14.79 -1.23
CA LYS A 14 24.26 15.91 -1.48
C LYS A 14 23.73 17.26 -0.98
N GLY A 15 22.45 17.34 -0.63
CA GLY A 15 21.77 18.57 -0.20
C GLY A 15 21.17 18.43 1.18
N ASN A 16 20.68 19.53 1.72
CA ASN A 16 19.88 19.55 2.96
C ASN A 16 18.39 19.54 2.56
N PHE A 17 17.90 18.39 2.18
CA PHE A 17 16.49 18.19 1.85
C PHE A 17 15.82 17.34 2.93
N ASP A 18 14.61 17.70 3.32
CA ASP A 18 13.82 16.98 4.31
C ASP A 18 13.28 15.66 3.75
N LEU A 19 12.97 15.61 2.45
CA LEU A 19 12.55 14.41 1.73
C LEU A 19 12.59 14.61 0.20
N GLY A 20 12.53 13.52 -0.55
CA GLY A 20 12.37 13.49 -2.00
C GLY A 20 11.00 12.98 -2.41
N ILE A 21 10.43 13.61 -3.44
CA ILE A 21 9.12 13.26 -4.00
C ILE A 21 9.31 12.87 -5.46
N VAL A 22 8.85 11.67 -5.82
CA VAL A 22 8.86 11.18 -7.20
C VAL A 22 7.45 10.72 -7.56
N VAL A 23 6.92 11.25 -8.65
CA VAL A 23 5.64 10.82 -9.21
C VAL A 23 5.86 10.19 -10.58
N ASP A 24 4.98 9.31 -11.00
CA ASP A 24 5.00 8.73 -12.33
C ASP A 24 4.38 9.69 -13.39
N PRO A 25 4.45 9.38 -14.70
CA PRO A 25 4.07 10.32 -15.75
C PRO A 25 2.61 10.76 -15.73
N ASP A 26 1.69 9.94 -15.22
CA ASP A 26 0.27 10.21 -15.08
C ASP A 26 -0.12 10.68 -13.66
N ALA A 27 0.90 10.84 -12.78
CA ALA A 27 0.78 11.40 -11.44
C ALA A 27 -0.23 10.66 -10.53
N ASP A 28 -0.40 9.36 -10.76
CA ASP A 28 -1.31 8.51 -9.98
C ASP A 28 -0.59 7.71 -8.88
N ARG A 29 0.75 7.62 -8.92
CA ARG A 29 1.60 6.91 -7.97
C ARG A 29 2.68 7.81 -7.39
N LEU A 30 2.90 7.66 -6.10
CA LEU A 30 3.86 8.43 -5.33
C LEU A 30 4.94 7.51 -4.74
N CYS A 31 6.18 7.85 -4.97
CA CYS A 31 7.35 7.29 -4.30
C CYS A 31 8.03 8.38 -3.48
N LEU A 32 8.37 8.08 -2.23
CA LEU A 32 9.07 9.00 -1.34
C LEU A 32 10.46 8.48 -1.01
N ILE A 33 11.38 9.42 -0.78
CA ILE A 33 12.75 9.16 -0.36
C ILE A 33 13.00 9.97 0.89
N ASP A 34 13.53 9.34 1.93
CA ASP A 34 13.76 10.02 3.20
C ASP A 34 14.97 10.97 3.16
N GLU A 35 15.17 11.72 4.23
CA GLU A 35 16.25 12.70 4.41
C GLU A 35 17.65 12.07 4.35
N ASN A 36 17.75 10.74 4.51
CA ASN A 36 19.01 9.99 4.40
C ASN A 36 19.25 9.48 2.96
N GLY A 37 18.30 9.73 2.03
CA GLY A 37 18.31 9.22 0.68
C GLY A 37 17.93 7.74 0.58
N GLU A 38 17.19 7.21 1.55
CA GLU A 38 16.71 5.84 1.52
C GLU A 38 15.24 5.79 1.03
N PRO A 39 14.89 4.83 0.16
CA PRO A 39 13.52 4.70 -0.30
C PRO A 39 12.54 4.43 0.85
N PHE A 40 11.48 5.24 0.93
CA PHE A 40 10.41 5.03 1.91
C PHE A 40 9.67 3.71 1.64
N GLY A 41 9.50 3.39 0.37
CA GLY A 41 8.81 2.19 -0.12
C GLY A 41 7.38 2.50 -0.57
N GLU A 42 7.03 2.04 -1.77
CA GLU A 42 5.74 2.33 -2.40
C GLU A 42 4.55 1.82 -1.57
N GLU A 43 4.68 0.65 -0.94
CA GLU A 43 3.68 0.10 -0.02
C GLU A 43 3.41 1.05 1.15
N TYR A 44 4.46 1.70 1.67
CA TYR A 44 4.37 2.57 2.85
C TYR A 44 3.80 3.96 2.53
N THR A 45 3.81 4.39 1.27
CA THR A 45 3.13 5.63 0.85
C THR A 45 1.65 5.59 1.20
N LEU A 46 0.96 4.50 0.85
CA LEU A 46 -0.45 4.33 1.20
C LEU A 46 -0.64 4.22 2.73
N VAL A 47 0.23 3.49 3.41
CA VAL A 47 0.12 3.27 4.86
C VAL A 47 0.28 4.58 5.63
N ALA A 48 1.25 5.43 5.26
CA ALA A 48 1.49 6.72 5.87
C ALA A 48 0.34 7.71 5.62
N ALA A 49 -0.14 7.80 4.36
CA ALA A 49 -1.29 8.62 4.03
C ALA A 49 -2.55 8.15 4.79
N ALA A 50 -2.74 6.84 4.91
CA ALA A 50 -3.85 6.26 5.65
C ALA A 50 -3.74 6.57 7.15
N GLU A 51 -2.58 6.47 7.76
CA GLU A 51 -2.39 6.76 9.18
C GLU A 51 -2.83 8.19 9.53
N HIS A 52 -2.53 9.17 8.66
CA HIS A 52 -2.99 10.54 8.88
C HIS A 52 -4.52 10.65 8.96
N ILE A 53 -5.24 9.90 8.14
CA ILE A 53 -6.70 9.92 8.08
C ILE A 53 -7.32 9.10 9.21
N ILE A 54 -6.92 7.83 9.32
CA ILE A 54 -7.53 6.88 10.26
C ILE A 54 -7.30 7.24 11.72
N SER A 55 -6.17 7.90 12.04
CA SER A 55 -5.89 8.35 13.41
C SER A 55 -6.87 9.44 13.91
N LYS A 56 -7.63 10.06 13.03
CA LYS A 56 -8.59 11.15 13.33
C LYS A 56 -10.05 10.69 13.31
N ILE A 57 -10.29 9.43 12.94
CA ILE A 57 -11.64 8.88 12.75
C ILE A 57 -11.89 7.77 13.78
N ASN A 58 -13.07 7.76 14.36
CA ASN A 58 -13.49 6.67 15.22
C ASN A 58 -13.98 5.49 14.37
N LYS A 59 -13.39 4.30 14.56
CA LYS A 59 -13.64 3.09 13.77
C LYS A 59 -13.46 3.33 12.26
N PRO A 60 -12.27 3.73 11.81
CA PRO A 60 -12.00 4.02 10.42
C PRO A 60 -12.12 2.78 9.52
N VAL A 61 -12.43 3.00 8.26
CA VAL A 61 -12.49 1.95 7.25
C VAL A 61 -11.44 2.19 6.18
N ALA A 62 -10.55 1.21 5.96
CA ALA A 62 -9.55 1.27 4.92
C ALA A 62 -9.67 0.12 3.91
N CYS A 63 -9.30 0.38 2.66
CA CYS A 63 -9.31 -0.60 1.59
C CYS A 63 -7.99 -0.63 0.82
N SER A 64 -7.53 -1.83 0.44
CA SER A 64 -6.49 -1.96 -0.60
C SER A 64 -6.70 -3.23 -1.43
N ASN A 65 -5.86 -3.40 -2.46
CA ASN A 65 -5.92 -4.65 -3.19
C ASN A 65 -5.28 -5.80 -2.39
N MET A 66 -5.64 -7.03 -2.73
CA MET A 66 -5.20 -8.24 -2.04
C MET A 66 -3.72 -8.60 -2.26
N SER A 67 -3.00 -7.86 -3.12
CA SER A 67 -1.54 -7.96 -3.29
C SER A 67 -0.77 -6.87 -2.52
N SER A 68 -1.44 -6.07 -1.69
CA SER A 68 -0.79 -5.12 -0.79
C SER A 68 -0.29 -5.80 0.48
N SER A 69 0.68 -5.18 1.15
CA SER A 69 1.20 -5.69 2.43
C SER A 69 0.12 -5.68 3.52
N LEU A 70 0.40 -6.39 4.61
CA LEU A 70 -0.48 -6.37 5.79
C LEU A 70 -0.36 -5.08 6.61
N ALA A 71 0.54 -4.15 6.23
CA ALA A 71 0.79 -2.95 7.02
C ALA A 71 -0.46 -2.05 7.14
N LEU A 72 -1.20 -1.83 6.02
CA LEU A 72 -2.44 -1.06 6.05
C LEU A 72 -3.51 -1.73 6.93
N LYS A 73 -3.68 -3.04 6.80
CA LYS A 73 -4.59 -3.81 7.65
C LYS A 73 -4.23 -3.61 9.11
N LYS A 74 -2.94 -3.81 9.43
CA LYS A 74 -2.45 -3.75 10.81
C LYS A 74 -2.63 -2.36 11.43
N ILE A 75 -2.33 -1.29 10.69
CA ILE A 75 -2.50 0.05 11.22
C ILE A 75 -3.99 0.40 11.40
N THR A 76 -4.86 -0.04 10.50
CA THR A 76 -6.31 0.16 10.62
C THR A 76 -6.86 -0.53 11.88
N GLU A 77 -6.42 -1.76 12.13
CA GLU A 77 -6.79 -2.52 13.33
C GLU A 77 -6.30 -1.87 14.64
N LEU A 78 -5.14 -1.18 14.64
CA LEU A 78 -4.63 -0.45 15.80
C LEU A 78 -5.54 0.72 16.23
N TYR A 79 -6.35 1.23 15.32
CA TYR A 79 -7.34 2.28 15.56
C TYR A 79 -8.78 1.74 15.68
N ASP A 80 -8.95 0.45 16.01
CA ASP A 80 -10.25 -0.24 16.10
C ASP A 80 -11.08 -0.14 14.80
N GLY A 81 -10.41 0.00 13.66
CA GLY A 81 -11.01 0.14 12.34
C GLY A 81 -11.21 -1.18 11.61
N GLU A 82 -11.89 -1.11 10.47
CA GLU A 82 -12.14 -2.24 9.60
C GLU A 82 -11.31 -2.13 8.30
N TYR A 83 -10.67 -3.24 7.94
CA TYR A 83 -9.92 -3.33 6.69
C TYR A 83 -10.57 -4.30 5.72
N PHE A 84 -10.65 -3.90 4.45
CA PHE A 84 -11.18 -4.73 3.37
C PHE A 84 -10.20 -4.83 2.21
N SER A 85 -10.05 -6.04 1.65
CA SER A 85 -9.29 -6.28 0.43
C SER A 85 -10.19 -6.43 -0.79
N SER A 86 -9.69 -6.02 -1.94
CA SER A 86 -10.31 -6.23 -3.27
C SER A 86 -9.39 -7.03 -4.19
N PRO A 87 -9.88 -7.59 -5.29
CA PRO A 87 -9.04 -7.99 -6.40
C PRO A 87 -8.08 -6.87 -6.82
N VAL A 88 -6.96 -7.23 -7.46
CA VAL A 88 -5.98 -6.24 -7.94
C VAL A 88 -6.60 -5.37 -9.05
N GLY A 89 -6.27 -4.09 -9.03
CA GLY A 89 -6.73 -3.07 -9.97
C GLY A 89 -7.52 -1.96 -9.28
N GLU A 90 -7.23 -0.73 -9.68
CA GLU A 90 -7.82 0.48 -9.10
C GLU A 90 -9.35 0.45 -9.06
N ILE A 91 -9.98 0.02 -10.15
CA ILE A 91 -11.46 -0.06 -10.25
C ILE A 91 -12.02 -0.96 -9.14
N ASN A 92 -11.40 -2.11 -8.89
CA ASN A 92 -11.83 -3.06 -7.86
C ASN A 92 -11.68 -2.45 -6.45
N VAL A 93 -10.59 -1.71 -6.23
CA VAL A 93 -10.38 -0.99 -4.96
C VAL A 93 -11.46 0.07 -4.78
N VAL A 94 -11.70 0.91 -5.79
CA VAL A 94 -12.73 1.97 -5.76
C VAL A 94 -14.12 1.40 -5.50
N GLU A 95 -14.51 0.33 -6.17
CA GLU A 95 -15.79 -0.33 -5.94
C GLU A 95 -15.92 -0.87 -4.51
N LYS A 96 -14.85 -1.49 -4.00
CA LYS A 96 -14.82 -1.95 -2.60
C LYS A 96 -14.92 -0.80 -1.62
N MET A 97 -14.20 0.30 -1.86
CA MET A 97 -14.26 1.51 -1.06
C MET A 97 -15.68 2.10 -1.01
N LYS A 98 -16.35 2.21 -2.16
CA LYS A 98 -17.74 2.68 -2.23
C LYS A 98 -18.69 1.75 -1.51
N GLN A 99 -18.54 0.42 -1.67
CA GLN A 99 -19.37 -0.59 -1.02
C GLN A 99 -19.26 -0.54 0.51
N LYS A 100 -18.08 -0.21 1.02
CA LYS A 100 -17.76 -0.22 2.45
C LYS A 100 -17.75 1.18 3.09
N ASN A 101 -18.01 2.22 2.31
CA ASN A 101 -17.86 3.61 2.73
C ASN A 101 -16.48 3.88 3.35
N ALA A 102 -15.43 3.40 2.67
CA ALA A 102 -14.07 3.50 3.19
C ALA A 102 -13.60 4.96 3.24
N ASP A 103 -12.90 5.30 4.30
CA ASP A 103 -12.34 6.64 4.54
C ASP A 103 -11.08 6.90 3.70
N ILE A 104 -10.32 5.83 3.44
CA ILE A 104 -9.10 5.87 2.62
C ILE A 104 -8.85 4.51 1.99
N GLY A 105 -8.15 4.49 0.86
CA GLY A 105 -7.72 3.27 0.22
C GLY A 105 -6.64 3.50 -0.82
N GLY A 106 -6.32 2.45 -1.57
CA GLY A 106 -5.32 2.52 -2.62
C GLY A 106 -4.66 1.19 -2.92
N GLU A 107 -3.51 1.27 -3.54
CA GLU A 107 -2.73 0.11 -3.92
C GLU A 107 -1.29 0.21 -3.37
N GLY A 108 -0.67 -0.92 -3.05
CA GLY A 108 0.71 -1.00 -2.56
C GLY A 108 1.79 -0.68 -3.61
N ASN A 109 1.44 0.11 -4.61
CA ASN A 109 2.32 0.63 -5.65
C ASN A 109 2.49 2.16 -5.58
N GLY A 110 2.12 2.78 -4.45
CA GLY A 110 2.17 4.22 -4.24
C GLY A 110 0.89 4.97 -4.59
N GLY A 111 -0.17 4.26 -5.01
CA GLY A 111 -1.46 4.86 -5.36
C GLY A 111 -2.34 5.10 -4.14
N VAL A 112 -2.65 6.34 -3.82
CA VAL A 112 -3.52 6.76 -2.71
C VAL A 112 -4.86 7.22 -3.26
N ILE A 113 -5.95 6.73 -2.68
CA ILE A 113 -7.33 7.13 -3.00
C ILE A 113 -7.98 7.71 -1.75
N PHE A 114 -8.37 8.97 -1.80
CA PHE A 114 -9.02 9.67 -0.69
C PHE A 114 -10.41 10.14 -1.09
N PRO A 115 -11.48 9.45 -0.70
CA PRO A 115 -12.86 9.70 -1.15
C PRO A 115 -13.38 11.11 -0.90
N SER A 116 -12.88 11.79 0.13
CA SER A 116 -13.26 13.18 0.42
C SER A 116 -12.87 14.17 -0.69
N THR A 117 -11.96 13.78 -1.58
CA THR A 117 -11.59 14.53 -2.79
C THR A 117 -12.20 13.88 -4.03
N HIS A 118 -11.78 12.65 -4.35
CA HIS A 118 -12.35 11.87 -5.46
C HIS A 118 -11.98 10.38 -5.33
N TYR A 119 -12.65 9.53 -6.13
CA TYR A 119 -12.39 8.10 -6.23
C TYR A 119 -11.41 7.78 -7.38
N GLY A 120 -10.16 8.20 -7.24
CA GLY A 120 -9.07 7.89 -8.16
C GLY A 120 -7.75 8.00 -7.40
N ARG A 121 -6.72 7.28 -7.88
CA ARG A 121 -5.38 7.43 -7.30
C ARG A 121 -4.83 8.82 -7.60
N ASP A 122 -4.25 9.45 -6.60
CA ASP A 122 -3.76 10.83 -6.71
C ASP A 122 -2.50 11.03 -5.87
N SER A 123 -1.38 11.28 -6.54
CA SER A 123 -0.11 11.51 -5.88
C SER A 123 -0.07 12.83 -5.12
N LEU A 124 -0.76 13.88 -5.59
CA LEU A 124 -0.78 15.19 -4.91
C LEU A 124 -1.51 15.10 -3.57
N ILE A 125 -2.60 14.35 -3.54
CA ILE A 125 -3.32 14.06 -2.30
C ILE A 125 -2.41 13.26 -1.34
N GLY A 126 -1.74 12.21 -1.85
CA GLY A 126 -0.77 11.44 -1.06
C GLY A 126 0.34 12.32 -0.46
N ILE A 127 0.92 13.23 -1.25
CA ILE A 127 1.91 14.21 -0.79
C ILE A 127 1.32 15.08 0.32
N GLY A 128 0.15 15.68 0.09
CA GLY A 128 -0.50 16.57 1.06
C GLY A 128 -0.76 15.88 2.41
N LEU A 129 -1.31 14.65 2.37
CA LEU A 129 -1.59 13.88 3.59
C LEU A 129 -0.33 13.55 4.37
N ILE A 130 0.73 13.11 3.69
CA ILE A 130 1.99 12.71 4.35
C ILE A 130 2.74 13.92 4.89
N LEU A 131 2.86 15.01 4.12
CA LEU A 131 3.50 16.24 4.61
C LEU A 131 2.76 16.81 5.82
N THR A 132 1.44 16.77 5.83
CA THR A 132 0.64 17.20 6.97
C THR A 132 0.91 16.32 8.19
N LEU A 133 0.96 15.00 8.02
CA LEU A 133 1.28 14.06 9.10
C LEU A 133 2.66 14.33 9.71
N LEU A 134 3.69 14.51 8.88
CA LEU A 134 5.05 14.81 9.32
C LEU A 134 5.09 16.12 10.10
N SER A 135 4.43 17.16 9.59
CA SER A 135 4.35 18.47 10.25
C SER A 135 3.59 18.43 11.57
N GLU A 136 2.47 17.72 11.64
CA GLU A 136 1.67 17.59 12.87
C GLU A 136 2.41 16.83 13.98
N ARG A 137 3.26 15.86 13.61
CA ARG A 137 4.04 15.04 14.55
C ARG A 137 5.42 15.59 14.85
N ASP A 138 5.88 16.56 14.09
CA ASP A 138 7.24 17.13 14.14
C ASP A 138 8.32 16.02 14.04
N ILE A 139 8.18 15.13 13.06
CA ILE A 139 9.07 14.00 12.80
C ILE A 139 9.54 13.98 11.35
N SER A 140 10.70 13.35 11.10
CA SER A 140 11.20 13.09 9.76
C SER A 140 10.51 11.90 9.09
N LEU A 141 10.72 11.75 7.78
CA LEU A 141 10.16 10.63 7.02
C LEU A 141 10.74 9.28 7.47
N SER A 142 12.03 9.23 7.82
CA SER A 142 12.66 8.01 8.32
C SER A 142 12.13 7.61 9.71
N GLU A 143 11.81 8.57 10.56
CA GLU A 143 11.20 8.34 11.87
C GLU A 143 9.76 7.84 11.70
N LEU A 144 8.99 8.43 10.79
CA LEU A 144 7.67 7.93 10.44
C LEU A 144 7.74 6.47 10.00
N LYS A 145 8.66 6.13 9.08
CA LYS A 145 8.83 4.74 8.61
C LYS A 145 9.10 3.75 9.74
N LYS A 146 9.92 4.14 10.73
CA LYS A 146 10.23 3.31 11.90
C LYS A 146 9.02 3.09 12.82
N SER A 147 8.07 4.02 12.84
CA SER A 147 6.85 3.93 13.65
C SER A 147 5.79 3.02 13.02
N LEU A 148 5.85 2.78 11.71
CA LEU A 148 4.88 1.97 10.98
C LEU A 148 5.14 0.46 11.13
N PRO A 149 4.10 -0.39 11.05
CA PRO A 149 4.27 -1.85 11.08
C PRO A 149 5.15 -2.32 9.93
N THR A 150 6.21 -3.08 10.22
CA THR A 150 7.19 -3.53 9.22
C THR A 150 6.76 -4.84 8.57
N TYR A 151 6.58 -4.81 7.25
CA TYR A 151 6.31 -5.96 6.40
C TYR A 151 7.18 -5.92 5.13
N TYR A 152 7.48 -7.09 4.61
CA TYR A 152 8.26 -7.24 3.37
C TYR A 152 7.39 -7.93 2.32
N ILE A 153 7.45 -7.44 1.09
CA ILE A 153 6.83 -8.08 -0.07
C ILE A 153 7.91 -8.52 -1.04
N HIS A 154 7.83 -9.76 -1.47
CA HIS A 154 8.61 -10.26 -2.60
C HIS A 154 7.66 -10.54 -3.76
N LYS A 155 7.91 -9.88 -4.90
CA LYS A 155 7.13 -10.07 -6.14
C LYS A 155 8.03 -10.73 -7.18
N THR A 156 7.58 -11.83 -7.74
CA THR A 156 8.30 -12.54 -8.81
C THR A 156 7.36 -12.90 -9.95
N LYS A 157 7.93 -13.13 -11.13
CA LYS A 157 7.20 -13.58 -12.30
C LYS A 157 7.86 -14.85 -12.83
N THR A 158 7.08 -15.87 -13.08
CA THR A 158 7.54 -17.11 -13.67
C THR A 158 6.62 -17.53 -14.81
N THR A 159 7.15 -18.36 -15.71
CA THR A 159 6.37 -19.05 -16.75
C THR A 159 6.19 -20.49 -16.34
N PHE A 160 5.02 -21.05 -16.61
CA PHE A 160 4.73 -22.47 -16.41
C PHE A 160 3.77 -22.96 -17.47
N ASP A 161 3.83 -24.26 -17.79
CA ASP A 161 3.14 -24.85 -18.93
C ASP A 161 1.70 -25.33 -18.63
N GLN A 162 1.16 -25.01 -17.46
CA GLN A 162 -0.17 -25.41 -17.05
C GLN A 162 -1.11 -24.22 -16.93
N SER A 163 -2.43 -24.47 -17.01
CA SER A 163 -3.42 -23.41 -16.78
C SER A 163 -3.43 -22.94 -15.32
N LEU A 164 -3.77 -21.67 -15.11
CA LEU A 164 -3.90 -21.10 -13.77
C LEU A 164 -4.90 -21.89 -12.92
N ASP A 165 -5.99 -22.39 -13.51
CA ASP A 165 -7.00 -23.18 -12.80
C ASP A 165 -6.44 -24.45 -12.14
N LYS A 166 -5.48 -25.11 -12.81
CA LYS A 166 -4.81 -26.29 -12.22
C LYS A 166 -3.94 -25.91 -11.03
N VAL A 167 -3.26 -24.76 -11.12
CA VAL A 167 -2.45 -24.21 -10.01
C VAL A 167 -3.35 -23.85 -8.85
N VAL A 168 -4.43 -23.14 -9.11
CA VAL A 168 -5.43 -22.76 -8.09
C VAL A 168 -5.99 -24.03 -7.41
N SER A 169 -6.41 -25.03 -8.19
CA SER A 169 -6.95 -26.29 -7.64
C SER A 169 -5.93 -27.04 -6.79
N TYR A 170 -4.68 -27.12 -7.23
CA TYR A 170 -3.61 -27.77 -6.49
C TYR A 170 -3.38 -27.08 -5.13
N PHE A 171 -3.17 -25.75 -5.14
CA PHE A 171 -2.89 -25.01 -3.92
C PHE A 171 -4.11 -24.94 -2.99
N SER A 172 -5.34 -24.88 -3.52
CA SER A 172 -6.55 -24.92 -2.69
C SER A 172 -6.67 -26.24 -1.92
N ASN A 173 -6.26 -27.36 -2.52
CA ASN A 173 -6.28 -28.66 -1.85
C ASN A 173 -5.14 -28.76 -0.82
N GLU A 174 -3.92 -28.38 -1.22
CA GLU A 174 -2.72 -28.49 -0.38
C GLU A 174 -2.82 -27.61 0.88
N TYR A 175 -3.39 -26.41 0.74
CA TYR A 175 -3.52 -25.42 1.81
C TYR A 175 -4.95 -25.28 2.34
N SER A 176 -5.78 -26.31 2.23
CA SER A 176 -7.19 -26.30 2.65
C SER A 176 -7.45 -25.97 4.12
N ASN A 177 -6.42 -26.04 4.98
CA ASN A 177 -6.48 -25.69 6.40
C ASN A 177 -6.24 -24.19 6.66
N PHE A 178 -5.93 -23.40 5.63
CA PHE A 178 -5.68 -21.97 5.71
C PHE A 178 -6.84 -21.18 5.13
N ASP A 179 -6.85 -19.89 5.40
CA ASP A 179 -7.83 -18.99 4.78
C ASP A 179 -7.43 -18.73 3.32
N ILE A 180 -8.35 -19.03 2.39
CA ILE A 180 -8.11 -18.97 0.94
C ILE A 180 -9.08 -17.98 0.31
N ASP A 181 -8.57 -17.04 -0.47
CA ASP A 181 -9.33 -16.11 -1.27
C ASP A 181 -9.09 -16.35 -2.77
N LEU A 182 -10.17 -16.66 -3.49
CA LEU A 182 -10.15 -16.99 -4.91
C LEU A 182 -10.66 -15.88 -5.83
N ARG A 183 -10.82 -14.64 -5.32
CA ARG A 183 -11.37 -13.53 -6.10
C ARG A 183 -10.45 -13.03 -7.22
N ASP A 184 -9.14 -13.31 -7.14
CA ASP A 184 -8.15 -12.92 -8.16
C ASP A 184 -7.00 -13.95 -8.17
N GLY A 185 -7.18 -15.07 -8.87
CA GLY A 185 -6.28 -16.22 -8.74
C GLY A 185 -6.45 -16.94 -7.41
N ILE A 186 -5.38 -17.13 -6.67
CA ILE A 186 -5.43 -17.70 -5.31
C ILE A 186 -4.54 -16.93 -4.35
N ARG A 187 -5.13 -16.41 -3.29
CA ARG A 187 -4.41 -15.89 -2.14
C ARG A 187 -4.62 -16.83 -0.95
N ILE A 188 -3.52 -17.15 -0.28
CA ILE A 188 -3.49 -18.00 0.92
C ILE A 188 -2.97 -17.12 2.05
N ASP A 189 -3.78 -16.91 3.08
CA ASP A 189 -3.41 -16.13 4.26
C ASP A 189 -2.93 -17.08 5.37
N PHE A 190 -1.70 -16.84 5.83
CA PHE A 190 -1.10 -17.48 6.99
C PHE A 190 -1.24 -16.55 8.21
N LEU A 191 -0.77 -16.99 9.37
CA LEU A 191 -0.93 -16.21 10.61
C LEU A 191 -0.40 -14.76 10.49
N ASN A 192 0.79 -14.56 9.91
CA ASN A 192 1.45 -13.25 9.81
C ASN A 192 1.97 -12.95 8.40
N SER A 193 1.55 -13.69 7.41
CA SER A 193 2.01 -13.55 6.03
C SER A 193 0.95 -14.04 5.04
N TRP A 194 1.18 -13.82 3.78
CA TRP A 194 0.31 -14.33 2.72
C TRP A 194 1.13 -14.68 1.47
N THR A 195 0.55 -15.51 0.63
CA THR A 195 1.03 -15.77 -0.74
C THR A 195 -0.12 -15.54 -1.71
N HIS A 196 0.15 -14.86 -2.82
CA HIS A 196 -0.84 -14.60 -3.87
C HIS A 196 -0.28 -15.00 -5.24
N ILE A 197 -0.98 -15.88 -5.94
CA ILE A 197 -0.64 -16.39 -7.28
C ILE A 197 -1.77 -16.02 -8.23
N ARG A 198 -1.40 -15.29 -9.30
CA ARG A 198 -2.37 -14.81 -10.29
C ARG A 198 -1.76 -14.69 -11.69
#